data_e2dd887f193103bb9f40560fd235c3fb
#
_entry.id   e2dd887f193103bb9f40560fd235c3fb
#
_cell.length_a   1.000
_cell.length_b   1.000
_cell.length_c   1.000
_cell.angle_alpha   90.00
_cell.angle_beta   90.00
_cell.angle_gamma   90.00
#
_symmetry.space_group_name_H-M   'P 1'
#
loop_
_entity.id
_entity.type
_entity.pdbx_description
1 polymer ?
#
loop_
_entity_poly.entity_id
_entity_poly.type
_entity_poly.pdbx_seq_one_letter_code
_entity_poly.pdbx_strand_id
1 'polypeptide(L)'
;MKNNLLEKYLNNENVVISQNNELYTIKYKNGGVDFSNELLRNCRGLTLDNNGNVITRGFQKFFNYKQLEDYENYTEDFKEKFSRGIPKNKKLTAIEKLDGTLILLSVYKDNFITATTSSTKTEYSEKALAYFNNLKNKQEIKEYIRNNNITLAFEYTSPDNLIVVRYKEEKYTLIGIHENITGKRFTQQETDVVAKQLNFNRPKYLITTLNELILLQQNEKDSEGYVIENIYNNLIKFKTEDWFKIKNETTDIFFSSNITKRKINLVVKAYIEDNIDDLLALENQIEAYKKNAVVKTIFQEIKNIENEIEYHYNKTIHLSNREINVYCKENNIDWISYYIYATRENKNWKRIEKLQKIVETKLKSNLQ
;
A
#
# COMPACT_ATOMS: atom_id res chain seq x y z
N MET A 1 -20.41 -23.45 -13.91
CA MET A 1 -19.85 -23.26 -12.58
C MET A 1 -19.58 -21.77 -12.39
N LYS A 2 -20.25 -21.10 -11.45
CA LYS A 2 -19.90 -19.71 -11.12
C LYS A 2 -18.48 -19.73 -10.53
N ASN A 3 -17.51 -19.15 -11.23
CA ASN A 3 -16.16 -18.95 -10.71
C ASN A 3 -16.27 -18.15 -9.40
N ASN A 4 -16.20 -18.84 -8.27
CA ASN A 4 -16.31 -18.22 -6.96
C ASN A 4 -15.09 -17.30 -6.76
N LEU A 5 -15.34 -16.00 -6.56
CA LEU A 5 -14.25 -15.00 -6.38
C LEU A 5 -13.37 -15.37 -5.19
N LEU A 6 -13.93 -15.94 -4.11
CA LEU A 6 -13.19 -16.38 -2.94
C LEU A 6 -12.18 -17.47 -3.29
N GLU A 7 -12.56 -18.46 -4.14
CA GLU A 7 -11.63 -19.53 -4.56
C GLU A 7 -10.41 -19.00 -5.30
N LYS A 8 -10.58 -17.94 -6.12
CA LYS A 8 -9.46 -17.30 -6.82
C LYS A 8 -8.43 -16.72 -5.84
N TYR A 9 -8.88 -16.22 -4.69
CA TYR A 9 -7.99 -15.68 -3.67
C TYR A 9 -7.43 -16.76 -2.75
N LEU A 10 -8.22 -17.77 -2.38
CA LEU A 10 -7.75 -18.88 -1.53
C LEU A 10 -6.56 -19.64 -2.15
N ASN A 11 -6.52 -19.71 -3.47
CA ASN A 11 -5.46 -20.39 -4.23
C ASN A 11 -4.33 -19.42 -4.68
N ASN A 12 -4.32 -18.17 -4.19
CA ASN A 12 -3.33 -17.18 -4.61
C ASN A 12 -2.28 -16.96 -3.52
N GLU A 13 -1.04 -17.37 -3.78
CA GLU A 13 0.07 -17.23 -2.84
C GLU A 13 0.48 -15.78 -2.52
N ASN A 14 0.08 -14.81 -3.37
CA ASN A 14 0.43 -13.39 -3.20
C ASN A 14 -0.54 -12.62 -2.31
N VAL A 15 -1.48 -13.31 -1.65
CA VAL A 15 -2.41 -12.67 -0.71
C VAL A 15 -2.28 -13.22 0.70
N VAL A 16 -2.72 -12.42 1.65
CA VAL A 16 -2.95 -12.81 3.05
C VAL A 16 -4.46 -12.71 3.30
N ILE A 17 -5.03 -13.76 3.87
CA ILE A 17 -6.45 -13.84 4.17
C ILE A 17 -6.64 -13.94 5.67
N SER A 18 -7.45 -13.03 6.20
CA SER A 18 -7.92 -13.06 7.59
C SER A 18 -9.37 -13.53 7.61
N GLN A 19 -9.61 -14.70 8.19
CA GLN A 19 -10.98 -15.22 8.35
C GLN A 19 -11.54 -14.83 9.73
N ASN A 20 -12.77 -14.32 9.70
CA ASN A 20 -13.57 -14.07 10.90
C ASN A 20 -15.00 -14.59 10.65
N ASN A 21 -15.35 -15.71 11.31
CA ASN A 21 -16.57 -16.48 11.04
C ASN A 21 -16.66 -16.84 9.53
N GLU A 22 -17.72 -16.40 8.88
CA GLU A 22 -17.99 -16.63 7.45
C GLU A 22 -17.43 -15.53 6.52
N LEU A 23 -16.67 -14.59 7.06
CA LEU A 23 -16.07 -13.47 6.33
C LEU A 23 -14.57 -13.62 6.14
N TYR A 24 -14.09 -13.36 4.95
CA TYR A 24 -12.70 -13.45 4.53
C TYR A 24 -12.21 -12.08 4.06
N THR A 25 -11.37 -11.44 4.86
CA THR A 25 -10.74 -10.17 4.46
C THR A 25 -9.40 -10.45 3.80
N ILE A 26 -9.22 -9.92 2.61
CA ILE A 26 -8.13 -10.23 1.71
C ILE A 26 -7.27 -9.00 1.50
N LYS A 27 -5.96 -9.16 1.64
CA LYS A 27 -4.98 -8.16 1.24
C LYS A 27 -3.81 -8.82 0.51
N TYR A 28 -3.13 -8.08 -0.35
CA TYR A 28 -1.88 -8.56 -0.95
C TYR A 28 -0.76 -8.67 0.09
N LYS A 29 0.20 -9.57 -0.14
CA LYS A 29 1.41 -9.70 0.68
C LYS A 29 2.29 -8.47 0.53
N ASN A 30 3.06 -8.15 1.58
CA ASN A 30 4.04 -7.08 1.52
C ASN A 30 5.26 -7.50 0.68
N GLY A 31 5.65 -6.65 -0.26
CA GLY A 31 6.82 -6.82 -1.12
C GLY A 31 6.66 -7.83 -2.27
N GLY A 32 7.22 -7.51 -3.42
CA GLY A 32 7.32 -8.42 -4.57
C GLY A 32 6.02 -8.72 -5.34
N VAL A 33 4.93 -8.02 -5.04
CA VAL A 33 3.63 -8.25 -5.67
C VAL A 33 3.57 -7.55 -7.03
N ASP A 34 3.21 -8.30 -8.07
CA ASP A 34 2.93 -7.73 -9.38
C ASP A 34 1.51 -7.14 -9.44
N PHE A 35 1.44 -5.82 -9.40
CA PHE A 35 0.19 -5.08 -9.49
C PHE A 35 -0.34 -4.90 -10.94
N SER A 36 0.31 -5.45 -11.97
CA SER A 36 -0.31 -5.60 -13.29
C SER A 36 -1.52 -6.55 -13.20
N ASN A 37 -1.48 -7.48 -12.24
CA ASN A 37 -2.61 -8.34 -11.90
C ASN A 37 -3.72 -7.55 -11.19
N GLU A 38 -4.86 -7.44 -11.83
CA GLU A 38 -6.02 -6.70 -11.31
C GLU A 38 -6.56 -7.29 -10.00
N LEU A 39 -6.56 -8.62 -9.82
CA LEU A 39 -6.99 -9.24 -8.58
C LEU A 39 -6.17 -8.73 -7.39
N LEU A 40 -4.85 -8.62 -7.56
CA LEU A 40 -3.96 -8.14 -6.51
C LEU A 40 -4.12 -6.64 -6.25
N ARG A 41 -4.36 -5.83 -7.31
CA ARG A 41 -4.68 -4.40 -7.10
C ARG A 41 -5.95 -4.18 -6.29
N ASN A 42 -6.95 -5.06 -6.43
CA ASN A 42 -8.26 -4.91 -5.81
C ASN A 42 -8.37 -5.52 -4.40
N CYS A 43 -7.37 -6.25 -3.92
CA CYS A 43 -7.42 -6.92 -2.62
C CYS A 43 -6.79 -6.09 -1.50
N ARG A 44 -7.30 -4.88 -1.25
CA ARG A 44 -6.89 -4.03 -0.12
C ARG A 44 -8.08 -3.78 0.81
N GLY A 45 -8.30 -4.69 1.76
CA GLY A 45 -9.49 -4.69 2.61
C GLY A 45 -10.74 -5.19 1.88
N LEU A 46 -10.58 -6.04 0.86
CA LEU A 46 -11.67 -6.72 0.22
C LEU A 46 -12.19 -7.82 1.15
N THR A 47 -13.44 -7.71 1.60
CA THR A 47 -14.06 -8.77 2.42
C THR A 47 -15.12 -9.50 1.61
N LEU A 48 -15.04 -10.82 1.60
CA LEU A 48 -15.98 -11.73 0.93
C LEU A 48 -16.69 -12.61 1.95
N ASP A 49 -17.91 -13.03 1.65
CA ASP A 49 -18.59 -14.12 2.37
C ASP A 49 -18.19 -15.50 1.81
N ASN A 50 -18.69 -16.58 2.43
CA ASN A 50 -18.47 -17.96 1.99
C ASN A 50 -18.91 -18.24 0.53
N ASN A 51 -19.84 -17.46 0.00
CA ASN A 51 -20.34 -17.59 -1.36
C ASN A 51 -19.53 -16.75 -2.36
N GLY A 52 -18.52 -16.01 -1.89
CA GLY A 52 -17.71 -15.10 -2.70
C GLY A 52 -18.40 -13.77 -3.02
N ASN A 53 -19.47 -13.41 -2.33
CA ASN A 53 -20.09 -12.11 -2.46
C ASN A 53 -19.23 -11.05 -1.77
N VAL A 54 -19.09 -9.89 -2.40
CA VAL A 54 -18.33 -8.77 -1.83
C VAL A 54 -19.15 -8.07 -0.76
N ILE A 55 -18.62 -8.03 0.45
CA ILE A 55 -19.23 -7.37 1.62
C ILE A 55 -18.61 -6.00 1.86
N THR A 56 -17.28 -5.91 1.83
CA THR A 56 -16.58 -4.62 1.82
C THR A 56 -15.59 -4.56 0.66
N ARG A 57 -15.42 -3.36 0.10
CA ARG A 57 -14.44 -3.09 -0.94
C ARG A 57 -13.74 -1.77 -0.65
N GLY A 58 -12.41 -1.83 -0.51
CA GLY A 58 -11.58 -0.65 -0.37
C GLY A 58 -11.09 -0.10 -1.71
N PHE A 59 -10.21 0.88 -1.63
CA PHE A 59 -9.53 1.40 -2.81
C PHE A 59 -8.64 0.32 -3.42
N GLN A 60 -8.62 0.22 -4.74
CA GLN A 60 -7.56 -0.52 -5.41
C GLN A 60 -6.19 0.08 -5.04
N LYS A 61 -5.12 -0.72 -5.17
CA LYS A 61 -3.76 -0.18 -5.00
C LYS A 61 -3.59 1.01 -5.95
N PHE A 62 -3.24 2.16 -5.41
CA PHE A 62 -2.87 3.35 -6.16
C PHE A 62 -1.49 3.83 -5.72
N PHE A 63 -0.79 4.49 -6.62
CA PHE A 63 0.65 4.70 -6.55
C PHE A 63 0.98 6.18 -6.33
N ASN A 64 2.19 6.45 -5.86
CA ASN A 64 2.70 7.81 -5.87
C ASN A 64 3.02 8.26 -7.30
N TYR A 65 3.00 9.54 -7.54
CA TYR A 65 3.43 10.12 -8.82
C TYR A 65 4.83 9.64 -9.17
N LYS A 66 5.01 9.09 -10.37
CA LYS A 66 6.26 8.51 -10.86
C LYS A 66 6.82 7.33 -10.04
N GLN A 67 6.05 6.72 -9.15
CA GLN A 67 6.51 5.57 -8.37
C GLN A 67 6.98 4.40 -9.22
N LEU A 68 6.34 4.17 -10.37
CA LEU A 68 6.58 2.98 -11.18
C LEU A 68 7.73 3.11 -12.19
N GLU A 69 8.44 4.24 -12.23
CA GLU A 69 9.51 4.48 -13.20
C GLU A 69 10.63 3.43 -13.14
N ASP A 70 11.00 3.00 -11.94
CA ASP A 70 12.09 2.06 -11.69
C ASP A 70 11.69 0.57 -11.75
N TYR A 71 10.43 0.29 -12.06
CA TYR A 71 9.93 -1.08 -12.17
C TYR A 71 9.92 -1.53 -13.64
N GLU A 72 10.85 -2.42 -13.99
CA GLU A 72 11.00 -2.92 -15.37
C GLU A 72 9.86 -3.85 -15.81
N ASN A 73 9.21 -4.51 -14.86
CA ASN A 73 8.10 -5.43 -15.10
C ASN A 73 6.78 -4.75 -15.50
N TYR A 74 6.67 -3.42 -15.37
CA TYR A 74 5.48 -2.69 -15.80
C TYR A 74 5.68 -2.04 -17.17
N THR A 75 4.69 -2.23 -18.06
CA THR A 75 4.67 -1.57 -19.36
C THR A 75 4.52 -0.05 -19.23
N GLU A 76 4.96 0.71 -20.24
CA GLU A 76 4.80 2.16 -20.26
C GLU A 76 3.31 2.58 -20.19
N ASP A 77 2.40 1.83 -20.81
CA ASP A 77 0.96 2.06 -20.70
C ASP A 77 0.46 1.89 -19.24
N PHE A 78 0.94 0.87 -18.53
CA PHE A 78 0.61 0.68 -17.13
C PHE A 78 1.15 1.82 -16.25
N LYS A 79 2.39 2.22 -16.45
CA LYS A 79 3.01 3.35 -15.73
C LYS A 79 2.24 4.64 -15.98
N GLU A 80 1.83 4.89 -17.23
CA GLU A 80 1.04 6.05 -17.60
C GLU A 80 -0.33 6.06 -16.89
N LYS A 81 -1.02 4.91 -16.88
CA LYS A 81 -2.34 4.79 -16.25
C LYS A 81 -2.31 4.91 -14.74
N PHE A 82 -1.31 4.35 -14.07
CA PHE A 82 -1.35 4.17 -12.61
C PHE A 82 -0.37 5.02 -11.82
N SER A 83 0.62 5.66 -12.47
CA SER A 83 1.66 6.46 -11.80
C SER A 83 1.87 7.85 -12.42
N ARG A 84 1.33 8.06 -13.61
CA ARG A 84 1.42 9.31 -14.39
C ARG A 84 0.02 9.75 -14.88
N GLY A 85 -0.10 10.20 -16.11
CA GLY A 85 -1.38 10.54 -16.74
C GLY A 85 -2.00 11.83 -16.18
N ILE A 86 -1.15 12.78 -15.78
CA ILE A 86 -1.57 14.04 -15.19
C ILE A 86 -1.33 15.19 -16.20
N PRO A 87 -2.37 15.92 -16.59
CA PRO A 87 -2.24 17.02 -17.52
C PRO A 87 -1.41 18.17 -16.92
N LYS A 88 -0.30 18.54 -17.58
CA LYS A 88 0.63 19.55 -17.05
C LYS A 88 0.00 20.94 -16.86
N ASN A 89 -0.89 21.34 -17.77
CA ASN A 89 -1.42 22.71 -17.86
C ASN A 89 -2.93 22.80 -17.54
N LYS A 90 -3.51 21.79 -16.90
CA LYS A 90 -4.92 21.81 -16.49
C LYS A 90 -5.03 21.98 -14.98
N LYS A 91 -6.12 22.61 -14.56
CA LYS A 91 -6.50 22.64 -13.15
C LYS A 91 -6.93 21.24 -12.71
N LEU A 92 -6.47 20.83 -11.52
CA LEU A 92 -6.71 19.57 -10.88
C LEU A 92 -7.39 19.82 -9.54
N THR A 93 -8.23 18.90 -9.12
CA THR A 93 -8.73 18.86 -7.75
C THR A 93 -7.79 17.97 -6.93
N ALA A 94 -7.03 18.57 -6.02
CA ALA A 94 -6.16 17.86 -5.10
C ALA A 94 -6.86 17.76 -3.74
N ILE A 95 -7.08 16.53 -3.28
CA ILE A 95 -7.78 16.21 -2.04
C ILE A 95 -6.74 15.96 -0.98
N GLU A 96 -6.88 16.58 0.17
CA GLU A 96 -6.02 16.34 1.33
C GLU A 96 -5.94 14.85 1.65
N LYS A 97 -4.72 14.34 1.72
CA LYS A 97 -4.47 12.98 2.14
C LYS A 97 -4.30 12.93 3.65
N LEU A 98 -5.32 12.46 4.33
CA LEU A 98 -5.29 12.28 5.77
C LEU A 98 -4.37 11.11 6.15
N ASP A 99 -3.58 11.28 7.21
CA ASP A 99 -2.60 10.31 7.72
C ASP A 99 -3.20 9.53 8.89
N GLY A 100 -3.95 8.49 8.60
CA GLY A 100 -4.68 7.73 9.58
C GLY A 100 -4.82 6.24 9.23
N THR A 101 -5.88 5.65 9.70
CA THR A 101 -6.21 4.24 9.45
C THR A 101 -7.45 4.13 8.58
N LEU A 102 -7.34 3.42 7.46
CA LEU A 102 -8.48 3.13 6.58
C LEU A 102 -9.50 2.26 7.31
N ILE A 103 -10.75 2.74 7.35
CA ILE A 103 -11.92 2.01 7.83
C ILE A 103 -12.93 1.88 6.69
N LEU A 104 -13.36 0.67 6.42
CA LEU A 104 -14.40 0.33 5.46
C LEU A 104 -15.68 0.00 6.21
N LEU A 105 -16.77 0.67 5.88
CA LEU A 105 -18.09 0.45 6.47
C LEU A 105 -19.06 -0.08 5.41
N SER A 106 -19.72 -1.20 5.70
CA SER A 106 -20.76 -1.77 4.88
C SER A 106 -21.86 -2.39 5.74
N VAL A 107 -22.81 -3.12 5.13
CA VAL A 107 -23.89 -3.82 5.82
C VAL A 107 -23.86 -5.29 5.41
N TYR A 108 -23.91 -6.18 6.41
CA TYR A 108 -24.02 -7.61 6.21
C TYR A 108 -25.06 -8.19 7.18
N LYS A 109 -26.03 -8.96 6.66
CA LYS A 109 -27.14 -9.53 7.46
C LYS A 109 -27.79 -8.48 8.39
N ASP A 110 -28.15 -7.33 7.81
CA ASP A 110 -28.79 -6.19 8.47
C ASP A 110 -27.96 -5.49 9.58
N ASN A 111 -26.71 -5.88 9.75
CA ASN A 111 -25.81 -5.23 10.71
C ASN A 111 -24.70 -4.48 9.99
N PHE A 112 -24.21 -3.40 10.62
CA PHE A 112 -22.97 -2.81 10.19
C PHE A 112 -21.82 -3.83 10.28
N ILE A 113 -20.97 -3.81 9.31
CA ILE A 113 -19.69 -4.46 9.29
C ILE A 113 -18.60 -3.43 9.00
N THR A 114 -17.53 -3.49 9.76
CA THR A 114 -16.34 -2.63 9.56
C THR A 114 -15.12 -3.49 9.32
N ALA A 115 -14.24 -3.01 8.45
CA ALA A 115 -12.97 -3.66 8.16
C ALA A 115 -11.85 -2.63 8.06
N THR A 116 -10.64 -3.04 8.38
CA THR A 116 -9.41 -2.36 7.96
C THR A 116 -8.91 -2.99 6.66
N THR A 117 -7.73 -2.61 6.20
CA THR A 117 -7.10 -3.27 5.03
C THR A 117 -6.82 -4.76 5.25
N SER A 118 -6.81 -5.24 6.49
CA SER A 118 -6.34 -6.59 6.84
C SER A 118 -7.38 -7.49 7.49
N SER A 119 -8.39 -6.97 8.18
CA SER A 119 -9.36 -7.78 8.91
C SER A 119 -10.60 -6.98 9.31
N THR A 120 -11.72 -7.71 9.52
CA THR A 120 -12.93 -7.19 10.19
C THR A 120 -12.82 -7.24 11.72
N LYS A 121 -11.74 -7.83 12.26
CA LYS A 121 -11.51 -8.00 13.69
C LYS A 121 -10.15 -7.43 14.08
N THR A 122 -10.04 -6.10 14.01
CA THR A 122 -8.91 -5.33 14.54
C THR A 122 -9.42 -4.35 15.57
N GLU A 123 -8.56 -3.87 16.45
CA GLU A 123 -8.92 -2.82 17.41
C GLU A 123 -9.64 -1.64 16.73
N TYR A 124 -9.09 -1.16 15.60
CA TYR A 124 -9.67 -0.05 14.85
C TYR A 124 -11.00 -0.40 14.19
N SER A 125 -11.17 -1.62 13.67
CA SER A 125 -12.47 -2.03 13.10
C SER A 125 -13.53 -2.18 14.18
N GLU A 126 -13.21 -2.72 15.34
CA GLU A 126 -14.15 -2.86 16.48
C GLU A 126 -14.53 -1.50 17.05
N LYS A 127 -13.57 -0.59 17.22
CA LYS A 127 -13.80 0.80 17.63
C LYS A 127 -14.73 1.54 16.66
N ALA A 128 -14.46 1.40 15.36
CA ALA A 128 -15.29 1.99 14.31
C ALA A 128 -16.72 1.41 14.32
N LEU A 129 -16.86 0.09 14.50
CA LEU A 129 -18.17 -0.56 14.60
C LEU A 129 -19.01 0.00 15.75
N ALA A 130 -18.38 0.18 16.91
CA ALA A 130 -19.03 0.79 18.07
C ALA A 130 -19.46 2.24 17.77
N TYR A 131 -18.59 3.03 17.15
CA TYR A 131 -18.89 4.41 16.74
C TYR A 131 -20.10 4.49 15.81
N PHE A 132 -20.12 3.74 14.71
CA PHE A 132 -21.22 3.79 13.74
C PHE A 132 -22.54 3.26 14.31
N ASN A 133 -22.51 2.27 15.20
CA ASN A 133 -23.70 1.79 15.90
C ASN A 133 -24.29 2.80 16.88
N ASN A 134 -23.51 3.77 17.34
CA ASN A 134 -23.98 4.81 18.26
C ASN A 134 -24.48 6.08 17.55
N LEU A 135 -24.34 6.19 16.22
CA LEU A 135 -24.84 7.34 15.47
C LEU A 135 -26.37 7.43 15.53
N LYS A 136 -26.90 8.63 15.67
CA LYS A 136 -28.35 8.88 15.70
C LYS A 136 -29.05 8.48 14.41
N ASN A 137 -28.39 8.71 13.27
CA ASN A 137 -28.88 8.39 11.92
C ASN A 137 -28.40 7.04 11.40
N LYS A 138 -27.99 6.11 12.28
CA LYS A 138 -27.46 4.79 11.88
C LYS A 138 -28.41 3.98 10.99
N GLN A 139 -29.71 4.11 11.18
CA GLN A 139 -30.69 3.38 10.36
C GLN A 139 -30.70 3.90 8.93
N GLU A 140 -30.71 5.21 8.75
CA GLU A 140 -30.61 5.85 7.43
C GLU A 140 -29.32 5.43 6.70
N ILE A 141 -28.17 5.43 7.41
CA ILE A 141 -26.89 4.99 6.85
C ILE A 141 -26.96 3.51 6.42
N LYS A 142 -27.53 2.62 7.25
CA LYS A 142 -27.69 1.19 6.91
C LYS A 142 -28.53 1.01 5.65
N GLU A 143 -29.66 1.69 5.59
CA GLU A 143 -30.58 1.62 4.44
C GLU A 143 -29.90 2.13 3.18
N TYR A 144 -29.21 3.26 3.26
CA TYR A 144 -28.47 3.80 2.13
C TYR A 144 -27.40 2.83 1.61
N ILE A 145 -26.56 2.28 2.50
CA ILE A 145 -25.53 1.30 2.13
C ILE A 145 -26.13 0.06 1.48
N ARG A 146 -27.18 -0.51 2.10
CA ARG A 146 -27.84 -1.73 1.63
C ARG A 146 -28.50 -1.53 0.25
N ASN A 147 -29.29 -0.46 0.12
CA ASN A 147 -30.06 -0.21 -1.11
C ASN A 147 -29.15 0.07 -2.31
N ASN A 148 -27.97 0.63 -2.10
CA ASN A 148 -27.00 0.92 -3.13
C ASN A 148 -25.90 -0.16 -3.25
N ASN A 149 -25.85 -1.15 -2.34
CA ASN A 149 -24.82 -2.18 -2.27
C ASN A 149 -23.41 -1.63 -2.38
N ILE A 150 -23.07 -0.73 -1.46
CA ILE A 150 -21.82 0.03 -1.44
C ILE A 150 -20.99 -0.18 -0.16
N THR A 151 -19.74 0.19 -0.24
CA THR A 151 -18.85 0.37 0.90
C THR A 151 -18.48 1.86 1.03
N LEU A 152 -18.65 2.41 2.23
CA LEU A 152 -18.16 3.73 2.59
C LEU A 152 -16.74 3.58 3.15
N ALA A 153 -15.78 4.31 2.61
CA ALA A 153 -14.39 4.30 3.04
C ALA A 153 -14.08 5.57 3.83
N PHE A 154 -13.63 5.40 5.07
CA PHE A 154 -13.25 6.48 5.98
C PHE A 154 -11.77 6.44 6.29
N GLU A 155 -11.16 7.60 6.51
CA GLU A 155 -9.90 7.70 7.22
C GLU A 155 -10.17 8.03 8.68
N TYR A 156 -9.71 7.16 9.57
CA TYR A 156 -9.76 7.35 11.01
C TYR A 156 -8.50 8.06 11.47
N THR A 157 -8.67 9.24 12.04
CA THR A 157 -7.60 10.04 12.63
C THR A 157 -7.86 10.28 14.11
N SER A 158 -6.83 10.28 14.94
CA SER A 158 -6.96 10.49 16.39
C SER A 158 -5.60 10.87 16.99
N PRO A 159 -5.57 11.56 18.15
CA PRO A 159 -4.33 11.78 18.89
C PRO A 159 -3.60 10.48 19.23
N ASP A 160 -4.34 9.40 19.48
CA ASP A 160 -3.79 8.09 19.86
C ASP A 160 -3.40 7.23 18.65
N ASN A 161 -3.83 7.61 17.44
CA ASN A 161 -3.48 6.95 16.18
C ASN A 161 -2.44 7.79 15.43
N LEU A 162 -1.31 8.07 16.07
CA LEU A 162 -0.23 8.87 15.48
C LEU A 162 0.61 8.02 14.52
N ILE A 163 0.57 8.39 13.23
CA ILE A 163 1.49 7.86 12.22
C ILE A 163 2.63 8.88 12.02
N VAL A 164 2.33 10.04 11.43
CA VAL A 164 3.23 11.18 11.28
C VAL A 164 2.53 12.48 11.64
N VAL A 165 1.36 12.73 11.03
CA VAL A 165 0.59 13.96 11.24
C VAL A 165 -0.18 13.90 12.58
N ARG A 166 -0.05 14.96 13.39
CA ARG A 166 -0.72 15.02 14.70
C ARG A 166 -2.12 15.61 14.57
N TYR A 167 -3.11 14.83 14.97
CA TYR A 167 -4.50 15.27 15.06
C TYR A 167 -4.88 15.58 16.51
N LYS A 168 -5.77 16.57 16.70
CA LYS A 168 -6.19 17.01 18.04
C LYS A 168 -7.44 16.28 18.54
N GLU A 169 -8.19 15.68 17.63
CA GLU A 169 -9.48 15.03 17.92
C GLU A 169 -9.63 13.73 17.15
N GLU A 170 -10.46 12.83 17.69
CA GLU A 170 -10.86 11.62 17.01
C GLU A 170 -11.88 11.92 15.92
N LYS A 171 -11.67 11.41 14.70
CA LYS A 171 -12.53 11.69 13.57
C LYS A 171 -12.58 10.56 12.56
N TYR A 172 -13.77 10.30 12.04
CA TYR A 172 -14.01 9.47 10.86
C TYR A 172 -14.37 10.38 9.69
N THR A 173 -13.49 10.48 8.70
CA THR A 173 -13.67 11.35 7.53
C THR A 173 -13.93 10.50 6.31
N LEU A 174 -15.06 10.70 5.63
CA LEU A 174 -15.43 9.93 4.44
C LEU A 174 -14.53 10.33 3.28
N ILE A 175 -13.68 9.40 2.81
CA ILE A 175 -12.69 9.63 1.77
C ILE A 175 -13.07 9.02 0.42
N GLY A 176 -14.05 8.12 0.38
CA GLY A 176 -14.53 7.51 -0.87
C GLY A 176 -15.69 6.56 -0.66
N ILE A 177 -16.32 6.19 -1.77
CA ILE A 177 -17.42 5.22 -1.83
C ILE A 177 -17.18 4.28 -3.00
N HIS A 178 -17.42 2.99 -2.79
CA HIS A 178 -17.23 1.96 -3.81
C HIS A 178 -18.48 1.09 -3.97
N GLU A 179 -18.89 0.83 -5.20
CA GLU A 179 -19.88 -0.22 -5.49
C GLU A 179 -19.24 -1.59 -5.20
N ASN A 180 -19.91 -2.42 -4.43
CA ASN A 180 -19.37 -3.72 -4.03
C ASN A 180 -19.21 -4.68 -5.22
N ILE A 181 -20.18 -4.71 -6.14
CA ILE A 181 -20.19 -5.64 -7.28
C ILE A 181 -19.16 -5.23 -8.33
N THR A 182 -19.26 -4.00 -8.84
CA THR A 182 -18.47 -3.53 -9.98
C THR A 182 -17.08 -3.05 -9.58
N GLY A 183 -16.92 -2.62 -8.32
CA GLY A 183 -15.72 -1.93 -7.85
C GLY A 183 -15.61 -0.47 -8.32
N LYS A 184 -16.63 0.05 -9.01
CA LYS A 184 -16.66 1.43 -9.45
C LYS A 184 -16.60 2.35 -8.23
N ARG A 185 -15.68 3.30 -8.27
CA ARG A 185 -15.58 4.35 -7.27
C ARG A 185 -16.48 5.51 -7.64
N PHE A 186 -17.18 6.07 -6.66
CA PHE A 186 -17.90 7.32 -6.82
C PHE A 186 -16.93 8.47 -7.09
N THR A 187 -17.34 9.40 -7.92
CA THR A 187 -16.64 10.68 -8.11
C THR A 187 -16.61 11.47 -6.80
N GLN A 188 -15.77 12.50 -6.74
CA GLN A 188 -15.73 13.37 -5.56
C GLN A 188 -17.06 14.08 -5.34
N GLN A 189 -17.70 14.57 -6.42
CA GLN A 189 -19.01 15.23 -6.34
C GLN A 189 -20.10 14.28 -5.83
N GLU A 190 -20.16 13.05 -6.35
CA GLU A 190 -21.11 12.03 -5.87
C GLU A 190 -20.85 11.71 -4.38
N THR A 191 -19.58 11.60 -3.99
CA THR A 191 -19.19 11.34 -2.59
C THR A 191 -19.57 12.51 -1.69
N ASP A 192 -19.43 13.77 -2.15
CA ASP A 192 -19.82 14.96 -1.38
C ASP A 192 -21.34 15.05 -1.18
N VAL A 193 -22.13 14.67 -2.18
CA VAL A 193 -23.60 14.60 -2.05
C VAL A 193 -23.99 13.60 -0.97
N VAL A 194 -23.41 12.39 -1.00
CA VAL A 194 -23.70 11.35 -0.01
C VAL A 194 -23.21 11.76 1.38
N ALA A 195 -22.02 12.35 1.47
CA ALA A 195 -21.49 12.85 2.75
C ALA A 195 -22.41 13.87 3.39
N LYS A 196 -22.93 14.82 2.59
CA LYS A 196 -23.89 15.82 3.07
C LYS A 196 -25.22 15.17 3.52
N GLN A 197 -25.74 14.23 2.72
CA GLN A 197 -26.98 13.52 3.05
C GLN A 197 -26.84 12.75 4.37
N LEU A 198 -25.76 11.99 4.54
CA LEU A 198 -25.55 11.12 5.71
C LEU A 198 -24.81 11.81 6.86
N ASN A 199 -24.57 13.13 6.75
CA ASN A 199 -23.89 13.95 7.75
C ASN A 199 -22.47 13.47 8.10
N PHE A 200 -21.65 13.18 7.07
CA PHE A 200 -20.24 12.83 7.23
C PHE A 200 -19.32 13.96 6.84
N ASN A 201 -18.17 14.07 7.52
CA ASN A 201 -17.11 15.01 7.14
C ASN A 201 -16.40 14.51 5.88
N ARG A 202 -15.86 15.46 5.09
CA ARG A 202 -15.03 15.22 3.93
C ARG A 202 -13.63 15.83 4.13
N PRO A 203 -12.58 15.28 3.48
CA PRO A 203 -11.28 15.95 3.43
C PRO A 203 -11.40 17.31 2.75
N LYS A 204 -10.52 18.23 3.08
CA LYS A 204 -10.37 19.47 2.34
C LYS A 204 -9.85 19.18 0.93
N TYR A 205 -10.08 20.12 0.00
CA TYR A 205 -9.49 20.07 -1.33
C TYR A 205 -9.06 21.44 -1.78
N LEU A 206 -8.15 21.46 -2.73
CA LEU A 206 -7.72 22.67 -3.40
C LEU A 206 -7.74 22.47 -4.93
N ILE A 207 -7.91 23.57 -5.66
CA ILE A 207 -7.77 23.59 -7.12
C ILE A 207 -6.36 24.08 -7.45
N THR A 208 -5.59 23.27 -8.12
CA THR A 208 -4.16 23.48 -8.34
C THR A 208 -3.72 22.98 -9.72
N THR A 209 -2.46 23.15 -10.06
CA THR A 209 -1.81 22.56 -11.23
C THR A 209 -0.78 21.52 -10.80
N LEU A 210 -0.31 20.69 -11.73
CA LEU A 210 0.75 19.72 -11.43
C LEU A 210 2.01 20.37 -10.86
N ASN A 211 2.43 21.51 -11.42
CA ASN A 211 3.62 22.23 -10.96
C ASN A 211 3.45 22.78 -9.55
N GLU A 212 2.30 23.39 -9.24
CA GLU A 212 1.99 23.86 -7.88
C GLU A 212 1.93 22.70 -6.89
N LEU A 213 1.35 21.54 -7.29
CA LEU A 213 1.27 20.36 -6.43
C LEU A 213 2.66 19.79 -6.11
N ILE A 214 3.60 19.80 -7.06
CA ILE A 214 4.99 19.45 -6.84
C ILE A 214 5.66 20.43 -5.86
N LEU A 215 5.40 21.72 -5.98
CA LEU A 215 5.92 22.73 -5.05
C LEU A 215 5.33 22.57 -3.64
N LEU A 216 4.04 22.27 -3.51
CA LEU A 216 3.41 21.96 -2.23
C LEU A 216 4.05 20.72 -1.60
N GLN A 217 4.30 19.67 -2.37
CA GLN A 217 4.98 18.47 -1.90
C GLN A 217 6.35 18.78 -1.28
N GLN A 218 7.08 19.74 -1.83
CA GLN A 218 8.42 20.12 -1.35
C GLN A 218 8.39 21.01 -0.11
N ASN A 219 7.39 21.86 0.03
CA ASN A 219 7.41 22.97 1.00
C ASN A 219 6.39 22.82 2.14
N GLU A 220 5.31 22.06 1.94
CA GLU A 220 4.25 21.92 2.94
C GLU A 220 4.73 21.02 4.12
N LYS A 221 4.37 21.46 5.33
CA LYS A 221 4.71 20.77 6.59
C LYS A 221 3.43 20.30 7.28
N ASP A 222 3.59 19.35 8.20
CA ASP A 222 2.50 18.82 9.02
C ASP A 222 1.33 18.25 8.19
N SER A 223 1.62 17.74 6.99
CA SER A 223 0.65 17.18 6.03
C SER A 223 1.20 15.89 5.40
N GLU A 224 0.37 14.88 5.21
CA GLU A 224 0.80 13.71 4.42
C GLU A 224 0.88 14.06 2.93
N GLY A 225 0.12 15.03 2.48
CA GLY A 225 0.07 15.49 1.10
C GLY A 225 -1.32 15.41 0.49
N TYR A 226 -1.39 15.00 -0.79
CA TYR A 226 -2.61 15.06 -1.58
C TYR A 226 -2.85 13.80 -2.38
N VAL A 227 -4.11 13.58 -2.73
CA VAL A 227 -4.56 12.59 -3.72
C VAL A 227 -5.27 13.32 -4.84
N ILE A 228 -4.92 13.00 -6.08
CA ILE A 228 -5.59 13.48 -7.28
C ILE A 228 -6.14 12.33 -8.11
N GLU A 229 -7.08 12.61 -8.98
CA GLU A 229 -7.53 11.70 -10.03
C GLU A 229 -6.89 12.08 -11.36
N ASN A 230 -6.28 11.10 -12.05
CA ASN A 230 -5.66 11.32 -13.34
C ASN A 230 -6.67 11.17 -14.49
N ILE A 231 -6.23 11.36 -15.74
CA ILE A 231 -7.11 11.28 -16.94
C ILE A 231 -7.72 9.89 -17.17
N TYR A 232 -7.22 8.87 -16.50
CA TYR A 232 -7.72 7.49 -16.57
C TYR A 232 -8.62 7.12 -15.39
N ASN A 233 -9.05 8.12 -14.60
CA ASN A 233 -9.83 7.97 -13.36
C ASN A 233 -9.12 7.15 -12.27
N ASN A 234 -7.79 7.03 -12.33
CA ASN A 234 -7.00 6.41 -11.27
C ASN A 234 -6.50 7.46 -10.28
N LEU A 235 -6.40 7.03 -9.02
CA LEU A 235 -5.88 7.89 -7.96
C LEU A 235 -4.35 7.89 -7.99
N ILE A 236 -3.74 9.07 -7.81
CA ILE A 236 -2.30 9.27 -7.70
C ILE A 236 -2.02 10.01 -6.40
N LYS A 237 -1.02 9.56 -5.65
CA LYS A 237 -0.58 10.18 -4.39
C LYS A 237 0.56 11.18 -4.62
N PHE A 238 0.49 12.31 -3.91
CA PHE A 238 1.58 13.27 -3.75
C PHE A 238 1.83 13.44 -2.26
N LYS A 239 2.81 12.72 -1.73
CA LYS A 239 3.20 12.82 -0.32
C LYS A 239 4.25 13.92 -0.13
N THR A 240 4.17 14.67 0.97
CA THR A 240 5.12 15.75 1.26
C THR A 240 6.50 15.20 1.63
N GLU A 241 7.54 15.99 1.35
CA GLU A 241 8.90 15.68 1.82
C GLU A 241 8.98 15.65 3.33
N ASP A 242 8.24 16.55 4.00
CA ASP A 242 8.20 16.62 5.45
C ASP A 242 7.65 15.35 6.08
N TRP A 243 6.57 14.79 5.52
CA TRP A 243 6.02 13.52 5.97
C TRP A 243 7.04 12.39 5.85
N PHE A 244 7.78 12.32 4.73
CA PHE A 244 8.84 11.32 4.56
C PHE A 244 9.99 11.51 5.53
N LYS A 245 10.41 12.76 5.77
CA LYS A 245 11.47 13.07 6.73
C LYS A 245 11.12 12.57 8.12
N ILE A 246 9.90 12.88 8.60
CA ILE A 246 9.44 12.49 9.93
C ILE A 246 9.27 10.97 10.01
N LYS A 247 8.60 10.35 9.03
CA LYS A 247 8.32 8.91 9.05
C LYS A 247 9.57 8.05 9.04
N ASN A 248 10.59 8.46 8.31
CA ASN A 248 11.78 7.64 8.08
C ASN A 248 13.00 8.11 8.87
N GLU A 249 12.93 9.22 9.63
CA GLU A 249 14.10 9.85 10.27
C GLU A 249 15.25 10.11 9.26
N THR A 250 14.95 10.39 7.98
CA THR A 250 15.84 10.22 6.85
C THR A 250 16.23 11.48 6.14
N THR A 251 16.52 12.55 6.86
CA THR A 251 17.06 13.77 6.23
C THR A 251 18.28 13.51 5.34
N ASP A 252 19.07 12.48 5.65
CA ASP A 252 20.37 12.26 5.00
C ASP A 252 20.34 11.32 3.79
N ILE A 253 19.26 10.54 3.59
CA ILE A 253 19.28 9.47 2.57
C ILE A 253 19.42 10.02 1.15
N PHE A 254 18.81 11.19 0.88
CA PHE A 254 18.77 11.78 -0.44
C PHE A 254 19.86 12.82 -0.71
N PHE A 255 20.56 13.33 0.34
CA PHE A 255 21.48 14.47 0.19
C PHE A 255 22.90 14.11 -0.21
N SER A 256 23.25 12.85 -0.31
CA SER A 256 24.56 12.43 -0.80
C SER A 256 24.50 11.08 -1.48
N SER A 257 25.32 10.86 -2.52
CA SER A 257 25.45 9.58 -3.21
C SER A 257 26.16 8.50 -2.39
N ASN A 258 26.78 8.86 -1.27
CA ASN A 258 27.49 7.90 -0.42
C ASN A 258 26.52 6.93 0.27
N ILE A 259 26.65 5.62 0.02
CA ILE A 259 25.83 4.57 0.59
C ILE A 259 26.41 4.16 1.95
N THR A 260 25.72 4.52 3.03
CA THR A 260 26.12 4.21 4.41
C THR A 260 25.29 3.06 4.97
N LYS A 261 25.78 2.39 6.01
CA LYS A 261 25.05 1.36 6.75
C LYS A 261 23.66 1.86 7.22
N ARG A 262 23.57 3.12 7.68
CA ARG A 262 22.30 3.75 8.09
C ARG A 262 21.32 3.81 6.92
N LYS A 263 21.76 4.25 5.74
CA LYS A 263 20.94 4.33 4.52
C LYS A 263 20.45 2.95 4.07
N ILE A 264 21.32 1.95 4.08
CA ILE A 264 20.95 0.56 3.77
C ILE A 264 19.86 0.09 4.74
N ASN A 265 20.04 0.29 6.05
CA ASN A 265 19.05 -0.12 7.05
C ASN A 265 17.67 0.53 6.80
N LEU A 266 17.65 1.81 6.48
CA LEU A 266 16.43 2.56 6.22
C LEU A 266 15.69 2.05 4.97
N VAL A 267 16.42 1.80 3.87
CA VAL A 267 15.82 1.27 2.63
C VAL A 267 15.35 -0.17 2.84
N VAL A 268 16.14 -1.01 3.51
CA VAL A 268 15.76 -2.39 3.84
C VAL A 268 14.52 -2.41 4.75
N LYS A 269 14.46 -1.55 5.75
CA LYS A 269 13.28 -1.40 6.62
C LYS A 269 12.05 -0.98 5.82
N ALA A 270 12.17 0.07 5.01
CA ALA A 270 11.10 0.55 4.16
C ALA A 270 10.61 -0.54 3.18
N TYR A 271 11.53 -1.33 2.63
CA TYR A 271 11.20 -2.45 1.75
C TYR A 271 10.39 -3.54 2.48
N ILE A 272 10.81 -3.94 3.68
CA ILE A 272 10.15 -4.97 4.48
C ILE A 272 8.77 -4.51 4.98
N GLU A 273 8.63 -3.22 5.30
CA GLU A 273 7.39 -2.60 5.78
C GLU A 273 6.44 -2.18 4.65
N ASP A 274 6.76 -2.51 3.39
CA ASP A 274 5.97 -2.15 2.18
C ASP A 274 5.85 -0.63 1.96
N ASN A 275 6.88 0.12 2.34
CA ASN A 275 6.95 1.58 2.20
C ASN A 275 8.03 2.03 1.21
N ILE A 276 8.75 1.11 0.57
CA ILE A 276 9.84 1.42 -0.38
C ILE A 276 9.36 2.26 -1.56
N ASP A 277 8.15 2.01 -1.99
CA ASP A 277 7.50 2.74 -3.09
C ASP A 277 7.46 4.24 -2.84
N ASP A 278 7.29 4.64 -1.60
CA ASP A 278 7.26 6.05 -1.20
C ASP A 278 8.63 6.70 -1.35
N LEU A 279 9.70 5.99 -0.96
CA LEU A 279 11.08 6.48 -1.11
C LEU A 279 11.51 6.57 -2.57
N LEU A 280 11.19 5.56 -3.38
CA LEU A 280 11.48 5.56 -4.82
C LEU A 280 10.73 6.69 -5.55
N ALA A 281 9.45 6.90 -5.21
CA ALA A 281 8.69 7.99 -5.80
C ALA A 281 9.31 9.35 -5.48
N LEU A 282 9.74 9.57 -4.24
CA LEU A 282 10.37 10.82 -3.84
C LEU A 282 11.71 11.04 -4.54
N GLU A 283 12.54 10.00 -4.65
CA GLU A 283 13.81 10.06 -5.39
C GLU A 283 13.60 10.42 -6.86
N ASN A 284 12.54 9.87 -7.50
CA ASN A 284 12.24 10.14 -8.90
C ASN A 284 11.61 11.51 -9.16
N GLN A 285 10.92 12.09 -8.19
CA GLN A 285 10.22 13.37 -8.34
C GLN A 285 11.14 14.59 -8.21
N ILE A 286 12.20 14.46 -7.39
CA ILE A 286 13.07 15.58 -7.05
C ILE A 286 14.41 15.39 -7.74
N GLU A 287 14.73 16.30 -8.69
CA GLU A 287 15.91 16.18 -9.52
C GLU A 287 17.23 16.09 -8.74
N ALA A 288 17.32 16.79 -7.60
CA ALA A 288 18.48 16.71 -6.73
C ALA A 288 18.67 15.31 -6.10
N TYR A 289 17.58 14.62 -5.77
CA TYR A 289 17.62 13.28 -5.18
C TYR A 289 17.86 12.21 -6.23
N LYS A 290 17.26 12.38 -7.41
CA LYS A 290 17.43 11.50 -8.56
C LYS A 290 18.91 11.39 -8.98
N LYS A 291 19.67 12.49 -8.89
CA LYS A 291 21.12 12.49 -9.18
C LYS A 291 21.92 11.59 -8.24
N ASN A 292 21.50 11.44 -7.00
CA ASN A 292 22.19 10.62 -6.02
C ASN A 292 21.83 9.14 -6.13
N ALA A 293 20.63 8.82 -6.58
CA ALA A 293 20.11 7.47 -6.86
C ALA A 293 20.38 6.42 -5.76
N VAL A 294 20.40 6.83 -4.50
CA VAL A 294 20.80 5.97 -3.37
C VAL A 294 19.76 4.92 -3.06
N VAL A 295 18.48 5.33 -3.00
CA VAL A 295 17.36 4.42 -2.72
C VAL A 295 17.24 3.40 -3.84
N LYS A 296 17.30 3.85 -5.07
CA LYS A 296 17.27 3.03 -6.29
C LYS A 296 18.39 2.00 -6.31
N THR A 297 19.61 2.42 -6.01
CA THR A 297 20.79 1.53 -5.99
C THR A 297 20.64 0.44 -4.93
N ILE A 298 20.23 0.80 -3.70
CA ILE A 298 20.02 -0.17 -2.63
C ILE A 298 18.82 -1.08 -2.94
N PHE A 299 17.74 -0.53 -3.48
CA PHE A 299 16.56 -1.31 -3.86
C PHE A 299 16.88 -2.31 -4.98
N GLN A 300 17.65 -1.90 -6.00
CA GLN A 300 18.07 -2.81 -7.07
C GLN A 300 18.90 -3.98 -6.52
N GLU A 301 19.78 -3.72 -5.55
CA GLU A 301 20.56 -4.79 -4.92
C GLU A 301 19.66 -5.75 -4.10
N ILE A 302 18.62 -5.24 -3.43
CA ILE A 302 17.62 -6.09 -2.79
C ILE A 302 16.93 -7.00 -3.81
N LYS A 303 16.58 -6.48 -4.97
CA LYS A 303 15.95 -7.26 -6.05
C LYS A 303 16.90 -8.31 -6.63
N ASN A 304 18.15 -7.96 -6.81
CA ASN A 304 19.18 -8.93 -7.24
C ASN A 304 19.31 -10.10 -6.25
N ILE A 305 19.29 -9.79 -4.96
CA ILE A 305 19.31 -10.81 -3.87
C ILE A 305 18.07 -11.69 -3.93
N GLU A 306 16.87 -11.11 -4.14
CA GLU A 306 15.64 -11.90 -4.28
C GLU A 306 15.69 -12.85 -5.46
N ASN A 307 16.11 -12.36 -6.62
CA ASN A 307 16.25 -13.16 -7.83
C ASN A 307 17.28 -14.30 -7.64
N GLU A 308 18.40 -14.03 -6.95
CA GLU A 308 19.41 -15.02 -6.62
C GLU A 308 18.85 -16.12 -5.69
N ILE A 309 18.08 -15.72 -4.68
CA ILE A 309 17.40 -16.67 -3.76
C ILE A 309 16.41 -17.53 -4.54
N GLU A 310 15.56 -16.95 -5.36
CA GLU A 310 14.57 -17.66 -6.16
C GLU A 310 15.23 -18.64 -7.15
N TYR A 311 16.28 -18.22 -7.84
CA TYR A 311 17.03 -19.07 -8.76
C TYR A 311 17.58 -20.31 -8.05
N HIS A 312 18.23 -20.14 -6.90
CA HIS A 312 18.80 -21.25 -6.16
C HIS A 312 17.73 -22.11 -5.44
N TYR A 313 16.63 -21.51 -5.00
CA TYR A 313 15.47 -22.21 -4.48
C TYR A 313 14.91 -23.18 -5.54
N ASN A 314 14.67 -22.71 -6.75
CA ASN A 314 14.13 -23.51 -7.85
C ASN A 314 15.07 -24.68 -8.22
N LYS A 315 16.39 -24.48 -8.13
CA LYS A 315 17.38 -25.56 -8.34
C LYS A 315 17.42 -26.59 -7.22
N THR A 316 17.03 -26.23 -6.03
CA THR A 316 17.19 -27.08 -4.82
C THR A 316 15.88 -27.60 -4.26
N ILE A 317 14.74 -27.31 -4.89
CA ILE A 317 13.39 -27.62 -4.39
C ILE A 317 13.20 -29.13 -4.10
N HIS A 318 13.89 -30.00 -4.85
CA HIS A 318 13.83 -31.46 -4.73
C HIS A 318 14.91 -32.06 -3.80
N LEU A 319 15.85 -31.25 -3.31
CA LEU A 319 16.96 -31.72 -2.47
C LEU A 319 16.53 -31.78 -0.99
N SER A 320 17.15 -32.67 -0.23
CA SER A 320 17.05 -32.70 1.23
C SER A 320 17.78 -31.50 1.86
N ASN A 321 17.52 -31.20 3.11
CA ASN A 321 18.21 -30.13 3.84
C ASN A 321 19.73 -30.29 3.88
N ARG A 322 20.20 -31.58 3.97
CA ARG A 322 21.63 -31.90 3.96
C ARG A 322 22.25 -31.58 2.59
N GLU A 323 21.59 -32.00 1.52
CA GLU A 323 22.04 -31.75 0.14
C GLU A 323 22.01 -30.24 -0.21
N ILE A 324 21.05 -29.49 0.28
CA ILE A 324 21.03 -28.03 0.12
C ILE A 324 22.26 -27.38 0.76
N ASN A 325 22.64 -27.79 1.96
CA ASN A 325 23.84 -27.26 2.60
C ASN A 325 25.11 -27.60 1.80
N VAL A 326 25.21 -28.81 1.25
CA VAL A 326 26.35 -29.20 0.37
C VAL A 326 26.34 -28.32 -0.89
N TYR A 327 25.20 -28.22 -1.57
CA TYR A 327 25.03 -27.37 -2.76
C TYR A 327 25.45 -25.93 -2.50
N CYS A 328 25.00 -25.34 -1.39
CA CYS A 328 25.34 -23.94 -1.07
C CYS A 328 26.85 -23.76 -0.82
N LYS A 329 27.51 -24.72 -0.17
CA LYS A 329 28.96 -24.69 0.05
C LYS A 329 29.76 -24.83 -1.24
N GLU A 330 29.40 -25.78 -2.08
CA GLU A 330 30.07 -26.05 -3.36
C GLU A 330 29.96 -24.86 -4.33
N ASN A 331 28.88 -24.09 -4.23
CA ASN A 331 28.65 -22.89 -5.06
C ASN A 331 29.09 -21.58 -4.36
N ASN A 332 29.70 -21.61 -3.18
CA ASN A 332 30.12 -20.45 -2.40
C ASN A 332 28.96 -19.48 -2.06
N ILE A 333 27.78 -20.01 -1.79
CA ILE A 333 26.55 -19.28 -1.49
C ILE A 333 25.93 -19.67 -0.14
N ASP A 334 26.75 -19.95 0.85
CA ASP A 334 26.30 -20.42 2.19
C ASP A 334 25.23 -19.52 2.80
N TRP A 335 25.28 -18.21 2.53
CA TRP A 335 24.31 -17.24 3.03
C TRP A 335 22.87 -17.46 2.51
N ILE A 336 22.71 -18.12 1.34
CA ILE A 336 21.39 -18.39 0.74
C ILE A 336 20.67 -19.56 1.45
N SER A 337 21.36 -20.49 2.03
CA SER A 337 20.77 -21.70 2.63
C SER A 337 19.61 -21.41 3.57
N TYR A 338 19.77 -20.41 4.45
CA TYR A 338 18.71 -19.97 5.35
C TYR A 338 17.44 -19.51 4.61
N TYR A 339 17.60 -18.82 3.49
CA TYR A 339 16.47 -18.25 2.72
C TYR A 339 15.74 -19.34 1.96
N ILE A 340 16.46 -20.34 1.42
CA ILE A 340 15.89 -21.53 0.79
C ILE A 340 15.02 -22.29 1.80
N TYR A 341 15.51 -22.52 3.02
CA TYR A 341 14.73 -23.20 4.06
C TYR A 341 13.50 -22.41 4.47
N ALA A 342 13.64 -21.12 4.68
CA ALA A 342 12.52 -20.25 5.05
C ALA A 342 11.45 -20.21 3.96
N THR A 343 11.84 -20.19 2.67
CA THR A 343 10.92 -20.22 1.53
C THR A 343 10.18 -21.56 1.48
N ARG A 344 10.87 -22.70 1.65
CA ARG A 344 10.26 -24.04 1.69
C ARG A 344 9.21 -24.20 2.79
N GLU A 345 9.46 -23.59 3.94
CA GLU A 345 8.57 -23.65 5.10
C GLU A 345 7.50 -22.55 5.11
N ASN A 346 7.34 -21.79 4.01
CA ASN A 346 6.47 -20.61 3.93
C ASN A 346 6.69 -19.59 5.07
N LYS A 347 7.90 -19.55 5.63
CA LYS A 347 8.27 -18.62 6.68
C LYS A 347 8.70 -17.28 6.06
N ASN A 348 8.31 -16.19 6.72
CA ASN A 348 8.82 -14.88 6.34
C ASN A 348 10.33 -14.80 6.62
N TRP A 349 11.15 -14.89 5.58
CA TRP A 349 12.60 -14.81 5.66
C TRP A 349 13.12 -13.37 5.68
N LYS A 350 12.27 -12.39 5.38
CA LYS A 350 12.61 -10.96 5.32
C LYS A 350 12.81 -10.38 6.72
N ARG A 351 13.89 -10.80 7.38
CA ARG A 351 14.31 -10.21 8.66
C ARG A 351 15.26 -9.06 8.39
N ILE A 352 14.95 -7.87 8.92
CA ILE A 352 15.69 -6.62 8.70
C ILE A 352 17.20 -6.81 8.84
N GLU A 353 17.64 -7.36 9.97
CA GLU A 353 19.07 -7.51 10.29
C GLU A 353 19.83 -8.42 9.29
N LYS A 354 19.18 -9.50 8.86
CA LYS A 354 19.81 -10.45 7.92
C LYS A 354 19.91 -9.87 6.53
N LEU A 355 18.82 -9.32 6.01
CA LEU A 355 18.78 -8.71 4.68
C LEU A 355 19.74 -7.51 4.63
N GLN A 356 19.76 -6.65 5.65
CA GLN A 356 20.69 -5.54 5.77
C GLN A 356 22.15 -5.99 5.63
N LYS A 357 22.55 -7.04 6.38
CA LYS A 357 23.93 -7.55 6.36
C LYS A 357 24.35 -8.03 4.97
N ILE A 358 23.44 -8.69 4.24
CA ILE A 358 23.74 -9.19 2.90
C ILE A 358 23.85 -8.04 1.91
N VAL A 359 22.92 -7.10 1.93
CA VAL A 359 22.96 -5.89 1.10
C VAL A 359 24.25 -5.10 1.36
N GLU A 360 24.66 -4.93 2.61
CA GLU A 360 25.95 -4.28 2.96
C GLU A 360 27.14 -5.01 2.34
N THR A 361 27.14 -6.34 2.39
CA THR A 361 28.24 -7.16 1.86
C THR A 361 28.31 -7.07 0.34
N LYS A 362 27.18 -7.23 -0.34
CA LYS A 362 27.09 -7.17 -1.81
C LYS A 362 27.47 -5.79 -2.35
N LEU A 363 26.96 -4.71 -1.75
CA LEU A 363 27.31 -3.35 -2.17
C LEU A 363 28.79 -3.00 -1.95
N LYS A 364 29.43 -3.53 -0.91
CA LYS A 364 30.87 -3.35 -0.71
C LYS A 364 31.71 -4.08 -1.75
N SER A 365 31.29 -5.27 -2.16
CA SER A 365 32.00 -6.04 -3.21
C SER A 365 31.87 -5.41 -4.60
N ASN A 366 30.81 -4.67 -4.86
CA ASN A 366 30.58 -3.99 -6.14
C ASN A 366 31.26 -2.61 -6.24
N LEU A 367 31.76 -2.08 -5.11
CA LEU A 367 32.46 -0.77 -5.03
C LEU A 367 34.00 -0.94 -5.01
N GLN A 368 34.53 -2.16 -4.97
CA GLN A 368 35.92 -2.52 -5.16
C GLN A 368 36.16 -2.97 -6.60
#